data_64e8a97129d31531650a3ca86499491e
#
_entry.id   64e8a97129d31531650a3ca86499491e
#
_cell.length_a   1.000
_cell.length_b   1.000
_cell.length_c   1.000
_cell.angle_alpha   90.00
_cell.angle_beta   90.00
_cell.angle_gamma   90.00
#
_symmetry.space_group_name_H-M   'P 1'
#
loop_
_entity.id
_entity.type
_entity.pdbx_description
1 polymer ?
#
loop_
_entity_poly.entity_id
_entity_poly.type
_entity_poly.pdbx_seq_one_letter_code
_entity_poly.pdbx_strand_id
1 'polypeptide(L)'
;TIYDIPKLENTVMIEFEEYKSKLNDLKPKLEELRAAFVPQSLLDELERLHAMAEAPGFWDDPARSQKAVMRTKTLERKRDKFQSMCSEWDDLMTICEMALEDNDDSMLPELTEGYAQLEQEMENARLETLLSGEYDNNNAIVSFQAGAGGTEAQDWASMLYRMYTHWTEQH
;
A
#
# COMPACT_ATOMS: atom_id res chain seq x y z
N THR A 1 3.58 22.91 45.75
CA THR A 1 3.81 22.93 44.29
C THR A 1 4.69 21.75 43.88
N ILE A 2 4.22 20.51 44.10
CA ILE A 2 4.88 19.26 43.71
C ILE A 2 3.76 18.23 43.47
N TYR A 3 3.03 18.33 42.37
CA TYR A 3 2.04 17.29 42.00
C TYR A 3 1.68 17.41 40.52
N ASP A 4 2.62 17.19 39.57
CA ASP A 4 2.20 17.15 38.17
C ASP A 4 3.04 16.24 37.22
N ILE A 5 4.02 15.49 37.70
CA ILE A 5 4.87 14.68 36.84
C ILE A 5 4.34 13.25 36.57
N PRO A 6 3.70 12.53 37.52
CA PRO A 6 3.31 11.13 37.27
C PRO A 6 2.14 10.94 36.30
N LYS A 7 1.37 11.98 36.01
CA LYS A 7 0.15 11.87 35.20
C LYS A 7 0.41 11.90 33.68
N LEU A 8 1.47 12.59 33.26
CA LEU A 8 1.85 12.70 31.85
C LEU A 8 2.58 11.44 31.36
N GLU A 9 3.55 10.94 32.14
CA GLU A 9 4.28 9.72 31.81
C GLU A 9 3.36 8.49 31.66
N ASN A 10 2.37 8.38 32.56
CA ASN A 10 1.40 7.26 32.50
C ASN A 10 0.45 7.37 31.30
N THR A 11 0.20 8.58 30.77
CA THR A 11 -0.68 8.78 29.61
C THR A 11 0.02 8.36 28.32
N VAL A 12 1.29 8.69 28.16
CA VAL A 12 2.07 8.36 26.96
C VAL A 12 2.31 6.85 26.84
N MET A 13 2.59 6.18 27.97
CA MET A 13 2.73 4.71 27.96
C MET A 13 1.43 4.01 27.58
N ILE A 14 0.27 4.56 27.94
CA ILE A 14 -1.04 4.05 27.50
C ILE A 14 -1.17 4.19 25.97
N GLU A 15 -0.69 5.27 25.38
CA GLU A 15 -0.73 5.47 23.93
C GLU A 15 0.13 4.42 23.19
N PHE A 16 1.31 4.08 23.67
CA PHE A 16 2.12 2.99 23.09
C PHE A 16 1.43 1.63 23.19
N GLU A 17 0.78 1.32 24.31
CA GLU A 17 -0.01 0.09 24.46
C GLU A 17 -1.22 0.07 23.47
N GLU A 18 -1.86 1.22 23.26
CA GLU A 18 -2.93 1.34 22.28
C GLU A 18 -2.43 1.11 20.85
N TYR A 19 -1.27 1.68 20.48
CA TYR A 19 -0.67 1.44 19.16
C TYR A 19 -0.21 -0.01 19.00
N LYS A 20 0.36 -0.61 20.02
CA LYS A 20 0.71 -2.03 20.01
C LYS A 20 -0.52 -2.92 19.79
N SER A 21 -1.64 -2.59 20.42
CA SER A 21 -2.92 -3.29 20.18
C SER A 21 -3.41 -3.09 18.75
N LYS A 22 -3.40 -1.85 18.22
CA LYS A 22 -3.79 -1.54 16.85
C LYS A 22 -2.92 -2.27 15.82
N LEU A 23 -1.60 -2.32 16.03
CA LEU A 23 -0.67 -3.06 15.18
C LEU A 23 -0.95 -4.57 15.19
N ASN A 24 -1.27 -5.14 16.34
CA ASN A 24 -1.68 -6.53 16.44
C ASN A 24 -3.00 -6.80 15.69
N ASP A 25 -3.92 -5.85 15.67
CA ASP A 25 -5.17 -5.95 14.89
C ASP A 25 -4.94 -5.81 13.37
N LEU A 26 -3.84 -5.18 12.95
CA LEU A 26 -3.45 -5.12 11.53
C LEU A 26 -2.83 -6.43 11.04
N LYS A 27 -2.20 -7.21 11.90
CA LYS A 27 -1.50 -8.45 11.50
C LYS A 27 -2.37 -9.44 10.72
N PRO A 28 -3.57 -9.81 11.17
CA PRO A 28 -4.44 -10.70 10.40
C PRO A 28 -4.86 -10.09 9.06
N LYS A 29 -5.05 -8.78 8.99
CA LYS A 29 -5.37 -8.08 7.73
C LYS A 29 -4.19 -8.12 6.75
N LEU A 30 -2.96 -8.01 7.26
CA LEU A 30 -1.73 -8.13 6.47
C LEU A 30 -1.57 -9.55 5.92
N GLU A 31 -1.91 -10.59 6.70
CA GLU A 31 -1.90 -11.98 6.25
C GLU A 31 -2.98 -12.26 5.18
N GLU A 32 -4.18 -11.72 5.33
CA GLU A 32 -5.21 -11.79 4.29
C GLU A 32 -4.77 -11.08 3.01
N LEU A 33 -4.18 -9.89 3.13
CA LEU A 33 -3.65 -9.14 2.01
C LEU A 33 -2.55 -9.92 1.28
N ARG A 34 -1.69 -10.64 2.00
CA ARG A 34 -0.66 -11.50 1.43
C ARG A 34 -1.23 -12.51 0.44
N ALA A 35 -2.30 -13.20 0.82
CA ALA A 35 -2.89 -14.24 -0.01
C ALA A 35 -3.46 -13.70 -1.34
N ALA A 36 -3.97 -12.46 -1.32
CA ALA A 36 -4.54 -11.81 -2.50
C ALA A 36 -3.49 -11.05 -3.33
N PHE A 37 -2.55 -10.37 -2.68
CA PHE A 37 -1.58 -9.48 -3.32
C PHE A 37 -0.32 -10.19 -3.83
N VAL A 38 0.18 -11.18 -3.06
CA VAL A 38 1.35 -12.01 -3.37
C VAL A 38 0.99 -13.50 -3.25
N PRO A 39 0.07 -14.03 -4.10
CA PRO A 39 -0.26 -15.45 -4.07
C PRO A 39 0.94 -16.30 -4.46
N GLN A 40 0.92 -17.58 -4.06
CA GLN A 40 2.01 -18.52 -4.37
C GLN A 40 2.28 -18.62 -5.87
N SER A 41 1.24 -18.56 -6.70
CA SER A 41 1.37 -18.55 -8.16
C SER A 41 2.23 -17.39 -8.72
N LEU A 42 2.23 -16.23 -8.04
CA LEU A 42 3.10 -15.11 -8.39
C LEU A 42 4.57 -15.44 -8.10
N LEU A 43 4.84 -16.04 -6.97
CA LEU A 43 6.20 -16.44 -6.58
C LEU A 43 6.75 -17.52 -7.52
N ASP A 44 5.94 -18.52 -7.87
CA ASP A 44 6.29 -19.57 -8.81
C ASP A 44 6.53 -18.99 -10.23
N GLU A 45 5.74 -18.01 -10.65
CA GLU A 45 5.95 -17.31 -11.92
C GLU A 45 7.26 -16.51 -11.92
N LEU A 46 7.58 -15.82 -10.82
CA LEU A 46 8.84 -15.10 -10.64
C LEU A 46 10.05 -16.04 -10.75
N GLU A 47 10.02 -17.15 -10.03
CA GLU A 47 11.09 -18.15 -10.07
C GLU A 47 11.29 -18.69 -11.49
N ARG A 48 10.19 -19.00 -12.19
CA ARG A 48 10.23 -19.46 -13.58
C ARG A 48 10.80 -18.40 -14.53
N LEU A 49 10.45 -17.12 -14.36
CA LEU A 49 10.96 -16.02 -15.19
C LEU A 49 12.45 -15.78 -14.93
N HIS A 50 12.92 -15.86 -13.69
CA HIS A 50 14.34 -15.76 -13.36
C HIS A 50 15.13 -16.93 -13.99
N ALA A 51 14.68 -18.17 -13.81
CA ALA A 51 15.30 -19.35 -14.44
C ALA A 51 15.34 -19.22 -15.97
N MET A 52 14.29 -18.66 -16.57
CA MET A 52 14.24 -18.43 -18.02
C MET A 52 15.25 -17.37 -18.47
N ALA A 53 15.47 -16.31 -17.67
CA ALA A 53 16.42 -15.25 -17.99
C ALA A 53 17.89 -15.73 -17.90
N GLU A 54 18.16 -16.77 -17.10
CA GLU A 54 19.48 -17.39 -16.97
C GLU A 54 19.75 -18.45 -18.06
N ALA A 55 18.72 -18.87 -18.79
CA ALA A 55 18.87 -19.91 -19.81
C ALA A 55 19.64 -19.41 -21.04
N PRO A 56 20.52 -20.26 -21.65
CA PRO A 56 21.21 -19.92 -22.87
C PRO A 56 20.23 -19.57 -24.00
N GLY A 57 20.52 -18.52 -24.75
CA GLY A 57 19.68 -18.06 -25.86
C GLY A 57 18.45 -17.23 -25.48
N PHE A 58 18.27 -16.90 -24.18
CA PHE A 58 17.18 -16.03 -23.76
C PHE A 58 17.22 -14.65 -24.45
N TRP A 59 18.41 -14.10 -24.64
CA TRP A 59 18.65 -12.78 -25.22
C TRP A 59 18.66 -12.76 -26.75
N ASP A 60 18.58 -13.92 -27.40
CA ASP A 60 18.58 -14.03 -28.87
C ASP A 60 17.27 -13.53 -29.50
N ASP A 61 16.18 -13.52 -28.72
CA ASP A 61 14.89 -12.94 -29.11
C ASP A 61 14.58 -11.70 -28.25
N PRO A 62 14.87 -10.48 -28.78
CA PRO A 62 14.66 -9.23 -28.02
C PRO A 62 13.21 -8.98 -27.62
N ALA A 63 12.23 -9.39 -28.45
CA ALA A 63 10.82 -9.15 -28.17
C ALA A 63 10.30 -10.01 -27.02
N ARG A 64 10.75 -11.26 -26.97
CA ARG A 64 10.43 -12.21 -25.90
C ARG A 64 11.12 -11.83 -24.59
N SER A 65 12.40 -11.53 -24.64
CA SER A 65 13.18 -11.16 -23.46
C SER A 65 12.69 -9.86 -22.84
N GLN A 66 12.34 -8.86 -23.64
CA GLN A 66 11.76 -7.61 -23.14
C GLN A 66 10.44 -7.83 -22.39
N LYS A 67 9.53 -8.64 -22.96
CA LYS A 67 8.26 -8.98 -22.30
C LYS A 67 8.50 -9.69 -20.96
N ALA A 68 9.41 -10.66 -20.95
CA ALA A 68 9.73 -11.40 -19.73
C ALA A 68 10.31 -10.46 -18.65
N VAL A 69 11.27 -9.59 -19.00
CA VAL A 69 11.87 -8.62 -18.08
C VAL A 69 10.82 -7.63 -17.54
N MET A 70 9.93 -7.12 -18.39
CA MET A 70 8.85 -6.24 -17.93
C MET A 70 7.90 -6.96 -16.95
N ARG A 71 7.56 -8.21 -17.26
CA ARG A 71 6.71 -9.03 -16.39
C ARG A 71 7.40 -9.30 -15.05
N THR A 72 8.68 -9.68 -15.05
CA THR A 72 9.48 -9.86 -13.84
C THR A 72 9.45 -8.62 -12.97
N LYS A 73 9.77 -7.44 -13.53
CA LYS A 73 9.75 -6.18 -12.77
C LYS A 73 8.38 -5.85 -12.17
N THR A 74 7.29 -6.18 -12.87
CA THR A 74 5.94 -5.96 -12.35
C THR A 74 5.65 -6.86 -11.14
N LEU A 75 6.04 -8.13 -11.20
CA LEU A 75 5.84 -9.08 -10.11
C LEU A 75 6.76 -8.78 -8.92
N GLU A 76 8.02 -8.44 -9.19
CA GLU A 76 8.97 -8.02 -8.16
C GLU A 76 8.46 -6.78 -7.42
N ARG A 77 7.97 -5.78 -8.12
CA ARG A 77 7.41 -4.57 -7.50
C ARG A 77 6.26 -4.90 -6.55
N LYS A 78 5.38 -5.83 -6.93
CA LYS A 78 4.30 -6.28 -6.04
C LYS A 78 4.84 -6.99 -4.80
N ARG A 79 5.76 -7.93 -4.99
CA ARG A 79 6.41 -8.64 -3.89
C ARG A 79 7.10 -7.66 -2.93
N ASP A 80 7.90 -6.75 -3.48
CA ASP A 80 8.71 -5.81 -2.70
C ASP A 80 7.82 -4.81 -1.95
N LYS A 81 6.75 -4.33 -2.57
CA LYS A 81 5.75 -3.48 -1.91
C LYS A 81 5.11 -4.18 -0.71
N PHE A 82 4.74 -5.46 -0.85
CA PHE A 82 4.22 -6.23 0.27
C PHE A 82 5.26 -6.46 1.36
N GLN A 83 6.49 -6.78 0.97
CA GLN A 83 7.60 -6.98 1.91
C GLN A 83 7.93 -5.70 2.68
N SER A 84 7.86 -4.53 2.04
CA SER A 84 8.02 -3.22 2.70
C SER A 84 6.97 -3.02 3.79
N MET A 85 5.70 -3.29 3.51
CA MET A 85 4.62 -3.20 4.53
C MET A 85 4.85 -4.14 5.72
N CYS A 86 5.36 -5.35 5.47
CA CYS A 86 5.71 -6.27 6.55
C CYS A 86 6.86 -5.75 7.40
N SER A 87 7.92 -5.23 6.77
CA SER A 87 9.06 -4.64 7.48
C SER A 87 8.65 -3.45 8.31
N GLU A 88 7.83 -2.55 7.75
CA GLU A 88 7.32 -1.38 8.47
C GLU A 88 6.46 -1.78 9.68
N TRP A 89 5.62 -2.81 9.55
CA TRP A 89 4.88 -3.35 10.68
C TRP A 89 5.82 -3.88 11.79
N ASP A 90 6.86 -4.64 11.43
CA ASP A 90 7.86 -5.16 12.37
C ASP A 90 8.64 -4.02 13.04
N ASP A 91 9.01 -2.98 12.28
CA ASP A 91 9.73 -1.80 12.79
C ASP A 91 8.87 -1.01 13.80
N LEU A 92 7.60 -0.77 13.48
CA LEU A 92 6.66 -0.08 14.38
C LEU A 92 6.39 -0.89 15.67
N MET A 93 6.31 -2.21 15.57
CA MET A 93 6.21 -3.08 16.75
C MET A 93 7.45 -2.98 17.62
N THR A 94 8.63 -2.94 17.01
CA THR A 94 9.91 -2.77 17.73
C THR A 94 9.99 -1.43 18.42
N ILE A 95 9.55 -0.34 17.76
CA ILE A 95 9.45 1.01 18.38
C ILE A 95 8.55 0.97 19.63
N CYS A 96 7.37 0.33 19.51
CA CYS A 96 6.47 0.19 20.66
C CYS A 96 7.14 -0.56 21.84
N GLU A 97 7.84 -1.65 21.55
CA GLU A 97 8.49 -2.47 22.57
C GLU A 97 9.65 -1.72 23.25
N MET A 98 10.50 -1.07 22.47
CA MET A 98 11.61 -0.28 23.00
C MET A 98 11.12 0.90 23.84
N ALA A 99 10.13 1.66 23.34
CA ALA A 99 9.58 2.79 24.08
C ALA A 99 8.94 2.39 25.42
N LEU A 100 8.26 1.23 25.45
CA LEU A 100 7.68 0.69 26.69
C LEU A 100 8.74 0.18 27.67
N GLU A 101 9.85 -0.41 27.18
CA GLU A 101 10.96 -0.87 28.05
C GLU A 101 11.75 0.27 28.64
N ASP A 102 12.05 1.30 27.84
CA ASP A 102 12.90 2.42 28.25
C ASP A 102 12.11 3.59 28.86
N ASN A 103 10.77 3.56 28.85
CA ASN A 103 9.86 4.65 29.20
C ASN A 103 10.20 5.94 28.41
N ASP A 104 10.47 5.80 27.11
CA ASP A 104 10.86 6.89 26.22
C ASP A 104 9.67 7.35 25.36
N ASP A 105 9.22 8.59 25.57
CA ASP A 105 8.11 9.19 24.84
C ASP A 105 8.53 9.86 23.52
N SER A 106 9.81 9.99 23.26
CA SER A 106 10.34 10.69 22.09
C SER A 106 9.97 10.04 20.75
N MET A 107 9.68 8.73 20.77
CA MET A 107 9.32 7.95 19.57
C MET A 107 7.83 7.98 19.21
N LEU A 108 6.97 8.57 20.05
CA LEU A 108 5.53 8.60 19.80
C LEU A 108 5.12 9.30 18.49
N PRO A 109 5.72 10.44 18.09
CA PRO A 109 5.40 11.07 16.81
C PRO A 109 5.73 10.17 15.60
N GLU A 110 6.89 9.51 15.63
CA GLU A 110 7.33 8.58 14.58
C GLU A 110 6.38 7.38 14.47
N LEU A 111 6.02 6.79 15.61
CA LEU A 111 5.06 5.69 15.68
C LEU A 111 3.69 6.09 15.11
N THR A 112 3.21 7.30 15.47
CA THR A 112 1.91 7.79 15.01
C THR A 112 1.87 8.00 13.50
N GLU A 113 2.91 8.62 12.95
CA GLU A 113 3.03 8.88 11.51
C GLU A 113 3.21 7.56 10.74
N GLY A 114 4.10 6.68 11.19
CA GLY A 114 4.35 5.39 10.55
C GLY A 114 3.11 4.49 10.58
N TYR A 115 2.37 4.44 11.69
CA TYR A 115 1.11 3.69 11.76
C TYR A 115 0.08 4.20 10.74
N ALA A 116 -0.10 5.52 10.64
CA ALA A 116 -1.04 6.10 9.68
C ALA A 116 -0.63 5.83 8.22
N GLN A 117 0.66 5.87 7.94
CA GLN A 117 1.22 5.54 6.62
C GLN A 117 1.00 4.06 6.29
N LEU A 118 1.33 3.15 7.19
CA LEU A 118 1.12 1.71 7.00
C LEU A 118 -0.36 1.37 6.77
N GLU A 119 -1.27 1.95 7.56
CA GLU A 119 -2.72 1.74 7.38
C GLU A 119 -3.19 2.20 6.00
N GLN A 120 -2.70 3.36 5.53
CA GLN A 120 -3.02 3.88 4.21
C GLN A 120 -2.45 3.01 3.09
N GLU A 121 -1.21 2.54 3.23
CA GLU A 121 -0.57 1.64 2.25
C GLU A 121 -1.29 0.30 2.16
N MET A 122 -1.69 -0.27 3.28
CA MET A 122 -2.48 -1.51 3.34
C MET A 122 -3.84 -1.34 2.66
N GLU A 123 -4.55 -0.22 2.89
CA GLU A 123 -5.84 0.04 2.24
C GLU A 123 -5.66 0.23 0.72
N ASN A 124 -4.64 0.96 0.29
CA ASN A 124 -4.32 1.11 -1.14
C ASN A 124 -4.00 -0.24 -1.79
N ALA A 125 -3.22 -1.10 -1.11
CA ALA A 125 -2.91 -2.43 -1.60
C ALA A 125 -4.18 -3.31 -1.64
N ARG A 126 -5.08 -3.18 -0.68
CA ARG A 126 -6.38 -3.86 -0.67
C ARG A 126 -7.25 -3.45 -1.87
N LEU A 127 -7.35 -2.15 -2.14
CA LEU A 127 -8.06 -1.64 -3.31
C LEU A 127 -7.45 -2.15 -4.63
N GLU A 128 -6.12 -2.22 -4.70
CA GLU A 128 -5.41 -2.77 -5.86
C GLU A 128 -5.74 -4.26 -6.10
N THR A 129 -6.00 -5.04 -5.03
CA THR A 129 -6.42 -6.45 -5.18
C THR A 129 -7.85 -6.59 -5.68
N LEU A 130 -8.72 -5.63 -5.40
CA LEU A 130 -10.11 -5.63 -5.88
C LEU A 130 -10.20 -5.30 -7.37
N LEU A 131 -9.22 -4.54 -7.90
CA LEU A 131 -9.10 -4.16 -9.29
C LEU A 131 -8.14 -5.11 -10.02
N SER A 132 -8.50 -6.38 -10.15
CA SER A 132 -7.67 -7.44 -10.74
C SER A 132 -8.22 -8.01 -12.05
N GLY A 133 -9.19 -7.34 -12.68
CA GLY A 133 -9.76 -7.73 -13.96
C GLY A 133 -8.76 -7.62 -15.12
N GLU A 134 -9.05 -8.32 -16.21
CA GLU A 134 -8.18 -8.37 -17.41
C GLU A 134 -7.87 -6.97 -17.97
N TYR A 135 -8.79 -6.03 -17.80
CA TYR A 135 -8.71 -4.66 -18.36
C TYR A 135 -8.32 -3.59 -17.33
N ASP A 136 -8.22 -3.93 -16.05
CA ASP A 136 -8.00 -2.95 -14.97
C ASP A 136 -6.60 -2.30 -15.02
N ASN A 137 -5.65 -2.95 -15.70
CA ASN A 137 -4.31 -2.39 -15.94
C ASN A 137 -4.22 -1.54 -17.23
N ASN A 138 -5.32 -1.39 -17.96
CA ASN A 138 -5.35 -0.62 -19.20
C ASN A 138 -5.74 0.83 -18.95
N ASN A 139 -5.30 1.72 -19.85
CA ASN A 139 -5.74 3.11 -19.82
C ASN A 139 -7.25 3.20 -20.08
N ALA A 140 -7.97 3.95 -19.26
CA ALA A 140 -9.40 4.18 -19.41
C ALA A 140 -9.66 5.45 -20.23
N ILE A 141 -10.69 5.38 -21.10
CA ILE A 141 -11.25 6.56 -21.78
C ILE A 141 -12.57 6.89 -21.09
N VAL A 142 -12.62 8.03 -20.41
CA VAL A 142 -13.82 8.49 -19.72
C VAL A 142 -14.51 9.56 -20.54
N SER A 143 -15.80 9.36 -20.83
CA SER A 143 -16.62 10.31 -21.59
C SER A 143 -17.73 10.87 -20.71
N PHE A 144 -17.90 12.20 -20.72
CA PHE A 144 -18.96 12.89 -19.99
C PHE A 144 -19.95 13.44 -21.01
N GLN A 145 -21.22 13.04 -20.89
CA GLN A 145 -22.29 13.51 -21.78
C GLN A 145 -23.40 14.14 -20.94
N ALA A 146 -23.77 15.36 -21.31
CA ALA A 146 -24.94 16.01 -20.73
C ALA A 146 -26.20 15.31 -21.20
N GLY A 147 -27.12 15.00 -20.26
CA GLY A 147 -28.44 14.47 -20.55
C GLY A 147 -29.41 15.56 -21.05
N ALA A 148 -30.70 15.27 -21.08
CA ALA A 148 -31.77 16.14 -21.58
C ALA A 148 -32.08 17.41 -20.73
N GLY A 149 -31.23 17.79 -19.78
CA GLY A 149 -31.45 18.86 -18.81
C GLY A 149 -31.02 20.27 -19.25
N GLY A 150 -30.75 20.51 -20.52
CA GLY A 150 -30.34 21.85 -21.00
C GLY A 150 -29.02 22.35 -20.45
N THR A 151 -28.90 23.66 -20.19
CA THR A 151 -27.67 24.33 -19.74
C THR A 151 -27.15 23.80 -18.40
N GLU A 152 -28.05 23.52 -17.46
CA GLU A 152 -27.69 23.00 -16.13
C GLU A 152 -27.07 21.61 -16.20
N ALA A 153 -27.54 20.75 -17.12
CA ALA A 153 -26.95 19.43 -17.33
C ALA A 153 -25.53 19.53 -17.96
N GLN A 154 -25.30 20.54 -18.79
CA GLN A 154 -23.97 20.82 -19.37
C GLN A 154 -23.00 21.33 -18.29
N ASP A 155 -23.46 22.23 -17.40
CA ASP A 155 -22.67 22.72 -16.28
C ASP A 155 -22.30 21.60 -15.32
N TRP A 156 -23.24 20.69 -15.02
CA TRP A 156 -23.00 19.51 -14.20
C TRP A 156 -21.95 18.57 -14.84
N ALA A 157 -22.08 18.27 -16.13
CA ALA A 157 -21.12 17.44 -16.85
C ALA A 157 -19.70 18.07 -16.84
N SER A 158 -19.62 19.42 -16.99
CA SER A 158 -18.37 20.15 -16.91
C SER A 158 -17.75 20.08 -15.50
N MET A 159 -18.57 20.11 -14.47
CA MET A 159 -18.12 19.98 -13.08
C MET A 159 -17.56 18.59 -12.80
N LEU A 160 -18.22 17.54 -13.26
CA LEU A 160 -17.73 16.17 -13.17
C LEU A 160 -16.43 15.99 -13.94
N TYR A 161 -16.32 16.54 -15.15
CA TYR A 161 -15.10 16.51 -15.94
C TYR A 161 -13.91 17.12 -15.18
N ARG A 162 -14.09 18.29 -14.58
CA ARG A 162 -13.03 18.93 -13.78
C ARG A 162 -12.65 18.11 -12.56
N MET A 163 -13.63 17.51 -11.88
CA MET A 163 -13.40 16.68 -10.70
C MET A 163 -12.51 15.48 -11.07
N TYR A 164 -12.85 14.76 -12.13
CA TYR A 164 -12.07 13.58 -12.56
C TYR A 164 -10.71 13.97 -13.13
N THR A 165 -10.60 15.09 -13.86
CA THR A 165 -9.31 15.59 -14.36
C THR A 165 -8.37 15.90 -13.19
N HIS A 166 -8.88 16.58 -12.17
CA HIS A 166 -8.07 16.90 -10.98
C HIS A 166 -7.68 15.64 -10.19
N TRP A 167 -8.57 14.67 -10.11
CA TRP A 167 -8.26 13.38 -9.48
C TRP A 167 -7.14 12.64 -10.23
N THR A 168 -7.18 12.59 -11.57
CA THR A 168 -6.15 11.93 -12.39
C THR A 168 -4.79 12.63 -12.39
N GLU A 169 -4.73 13.92 -12.05
CA GLU A 169 -3.47 14.66 -11.89
C GLU A 169 -2.76 14.30 -10.57
N GLN A 170 -3.50 13.76 -9.59
CA GLN A 170 -2.98 13.40 -8.27
C GLN A 170 -2.65 11.90 -8.13
N HIS A 171 -3.15 11.06 -9.06
CA HIS A 171 -3.01 9.60 -9.06
C HIS A 171 -2.48 9.09 -10.40
#